data_50d5ba61c879456be1144d7b68fcc7dd
#
_entry.id   50d5ba61c879456be1144d7b68fcc7dd
#
_cell.length_a   1.000
_cell.length_b   1.000
_cell.length_c   1.000
_cell.angle_alpha   90.00
_cell.angle_beta   90.00
_cell.angle_gamma   90.00
#
_symmetry.space_group_name_H-M   'P 1'
#
loop_
_entity.id
_entity.type
_entity.pdbx_description
1 polymer ?
#
loop_
_entity_poly.entity_id
_entity_poly.type
_entity_poly.pdbx_seq_one_letter_code
_entity_poly.pdbx_strand_id
1 'polypeptide(L)'
;MQTIEQLRSGALVGIRRLKLCCGLTRFPTEIYDLADTLEILDLSGNQLSELPEDLHRLKKLRIIFCSDNRFTELPAVLGRCAELSMVGFKANQIRRVPPASLPEKLRWLILTDNE
;
A
#
# COMPACT_ATOMS: atom_id res chain seq x y z
N MET A 1 3.63 -4.07 15.95
CA MET A 1 3.53 -4.52 14.53
C MET A 1 2.72 -5.79 14.45
N GLN A 2 1.84 -5.88 13.48
CA GLN A 2 1.00 -7.05 13.28
C GLN A 2 1.79 -8.15 12.54
N THR A 3 1.28 -9.37 12.58
CA THR A 3 1.90 -10.52 11.90
C THR A 3 0.98 -11.07 10.82
N ILE A 4 1.58 -11.78 9.87
CA ILE A 4 0.81 -12.43 8.81
C ILE A 4 -0.13 -13.52 9.37
N GLU A 5 0.28 -14.19 10.44
CA GLU A 5 -0.55 -15.19 11.11
C GLU A 5 -1.81 -14.56 11.71
N GLN A 6 -1.66 -13.38 12.34
CA GLN A 6 -2.81 -12.64 12.86
C GLN A 6 -3.77 -12.25 11.74
N LEU A 7 -3.22 -11.80 10.61
CA LEU A 7 -4.04 -11.44 9.46
C LEU A 7 -4.82 -12.64 8.93
N ARG A 8 -4.14 -13.78 8.76
CA ARG A 8 -4.76 -14.99 8.23
C ARG A 8 -5.78 -15.60 9.16
N SER A 9 -5.60 -15.45 10.46
CA SER A 9 -6.52 -16.01 11.45
C SER A 9 -7.82 -15.24 11.60
N GLY A 10 -7.91 -14.04 11.00
CA GLY A 10 -9.06 -13.16 11.18
C GLY A 10 -9.00 -12.30 12.43
N ALA A 11 -7.90 -12.38 13.20
CA ALA A 11 -7.74 -11.63 14.45
C ALA A 11 -7.70 -10.11 14.24
N LEU A 12 -7.40 -9.67 13.01
CA LEU A 12 -7.25 -8.24 12.70
C LEU A 12 -8.48 -7.60 12.06
N VAL A 13 -9.57 -8.34 11.90
CA VAL A 13 -10.80 -7.79 11.32
C VAL A 13 -11.27 -6.60 12.16
N GLY A 14 -11.54 -5.47 11.51
CA GLY A 14 -11.99 -4.25 12.18
C GLY A 14 -10.91 -3.24 12.47
N ILE A 15 -9.62 -3.58 12.27
CA ILE A 15 -8.56 -2.60 12.51
C ILE A 15 -8.55 -1.53 11.42
N ARG A 16 -8.04 -0.34 11.76
CA ARG A 16 -7.92 0.78 10.84
C ARG A 16 -6.50 0.96 10.31
N ARG A 17 -5.51 0.40 10.98
CA ARG A 17 -4.11 0.52 10.63
C ARG A 17 -3.47 -0.85 10.63
N LEU A 18 -2.84 -1.20 9.50
CA LEU A 18 -2.10 -2.45 9.36
C LEU A 18 -0.65 -2.14 8.98
N LYS A 19 0.29 -2.74 9.71
CA LYS A 19 1.70 -2.66 9.38
C LYS A 19 2.28 -4.06 9.35
N LEU A 20 2.79 -4.48 8.20
CA LEU A 20 3.43 -5.78 8.00
C LEU A 20 4.83 -5.59 7.42
N CYS A 21 5.84 -6.12 8.11
CA CYS A 21 7.21 -6.13 7.64
C CYS A 21 7.77 -7.53 7.88
N CYS A 22 7.62 -8.42 6.91
CA CYS A 22 7.94 -9.83 7.06
C CYS A 22 8.46 -10.47 5.77
N GLY A 23 9.18 -9.69 4.95
CA GLY A 23 9.79 -10.21 3.74
C GLY A 23 8.79 -10.53 2.63
N LEU A 24 7.67 -9.84 2.59
CA LEU A 24 6.62 -10.10 1.60
C LEU A 24 7.12 -9.85 0.18
N THR A 25 6.93 -10.84 -0.68
CA THR A 25 7.19 -10.72 -2.12
C THR A 25 5.89 -10.53 -2.90
N ARG A 26 4.75 -10.73 -2.25
CA ARG A 26 3.42 -10.62 -2.84
C ARG A 26 2.47 -9.95 -1.85
N PHE A 27 1.53 -9.20 -2.36
CA PHE A 27 0.48 -8.59 -1.56
C PHE A 27 -0.42 -9.67 -0.96
N PRO A 28 -0.56 -9.75 0.38
CA PRO A 28 -1.45 -10.74 0.99
C PRO A 28 -2.91 -10.42 0.70
N THR A 29 -3.61 -11.32 0.02
CA THR A 29 -5.01 -11.08 -0.35
C THR A 29 -5.93 -11.01 0.87
N GLU A 30 -5.51 -11.56 2.00
CA GLU A 30 -6.25 -11.48 3.26
C GLU A 30 -6.42 -10.04 3.75
N ILE A 31 -5.62 -9.10 3.25
CA ILE A 31 -5.79 -7.67 3.57
C ILE A 31 -7.18 -7.19 3.16
N TYR A 32 -7.78 -7.77 2.14
CA TYR A 32 -9.14 -7.41 1.72
C TYR A 32 -10.22 -7.75 2.74
N ASP A 33 -9.92 -8.63 3.70
CA ASP A 33 -10.83 -8.90 4.81
C ASP A 33 -11.00 -7.67 5.70
N LEU A 34 -10.10 -6.70 5.59
CA LEU A 34 -10.12 -5.45 6.35
C LEU A 34 -10.74 -4.29 5.56
N ALA A 35 -11.33 -4.56 4.40
CA ALA A 35 -11.77 -3.50 3.47
C ALA A 35 -12.77 -2.52 4.07
N ASP A 36 -13.57 -2.95 5.05
CA ASP A 36 -14.59 -2.09 5.65
C ASP A 36 -14.02 -1.08 6.64
N THR A 37 -12.80 -1.29 7.13
CA THR A 37 -12.24 -0.47 8.22
C THR A 37 -10.84 0.07 7.95
N LEU A 38 -10.06 -0.55 7.05
CA LEU A 38 -8.65 -0.20 6.86
C LEU A 38 -8.48 1.18 6.23
N GLU A 39 -7.79 2.07 6.95
CA GLU A 39 -7.51 3.42 6.50
C GLU A 39 -6.03 3.66 6.22
N ILE A 40 -5.15 2.98 6.95
CA ILE A 40 -3.70 3.14 6.83
C ILE A 40 -3.06 1.77 6.62
N LEU A 41 -2.36 1.64 5.50
CA LEU A 41 -1.66 0.40 5.14
C LEU A 41 -0.17 0.71 5.01
N ASP A 42 0.63 0.07 5.85
CA ASP A 42 2.09 0.20 5.83
C ASP A 42 2.72 -1.15 5.50
N LEU A 43 3.22 -1.27 4.29
CA LEU A 43 3.92 -2.45 3.79
C LEU A 43 5.41 -2.16 3.56
N SER A 44 5.95 -1.19 4.28
CA SER A 44 7.36 -0.82 4.18
C SER A 44 8.26 -1.94 4.66
N GLY A 45 9.46 -2.01 4.08
CA GLY A 45 10.46 -2.99 4.50
C GLY A 45 10.19 -4.40 4.00
N ASN A 46 9.54 -4.56 2.87
CA ASN A 46 9.29 -5.85 2.24
C ASN A 46 10.07 -5.97 0.92
N GLN A 47 9.63 -6.84 0.06
CA GLN A 47 10.25 -7.07 -1.25
C GLN A 47 9.21 -7.00 -2.37
N LEU A 48 8.26 -6.10 -2.22
CA LEU A 48 7.19 -5.94 -3.20
C LEU A 48 7.68 -5.16 -4.41
N SER A 49 7.22 -5.57 -5.59
CA SER A 49 7.49 -4.87 -6.85
C SER A 49 6.20 -4.44 -7.54
N GLU A 50 5.05 -4.86 -7.03
CA GLU A 50 3.76 -4.50 -7.60
C GLU A 50 2.66 -4.55 -6.55
N LEU A 51 1.57 -3.87 -6.81
CA LEU A 51 0.33 -3.94 -6.03
C LEU A 51 -0.76 -4.54 -6.92
N PRO A 52 -1.76 -5.20 -6.33
CA PRO A 52 -2.83 -5.81 -7.12
C PRO A 52 -3.68 -4.76 -7.84
N GLU A 53 -4.19 -5.12 -9.01
CA GLU A 53 -5.00 -4.22 -9.82
C GLU A 53 -6.33 -3.85 -9.17
N ASP A 54 -6.76 -4.61 -8.17
CA ASP A 54 -8.01 -4.38 -7.44
C ASP A 54 -7.78 -3.77 -6.05
N LEU A 55 -6.63 -3.14 -5.81
CA LEU A 55 -6.33 -2.48 -4.53
C LEU A 55 -7.43 -1.50 -4.12
N HIS A 56 -8.12 -0.90 -5.08
CA HIS A 56 -9.21 0.03 -4.84
C HIS A 56 -10.43 -0.60 -4.13
N ARG A 57 -10.43 -1.91 -3.95
CA ARG A 57 -11.40 -2.58 -3.08
C ARG A 57 -11.27 -2.12 -1.62
N LEU A 58 -10.10 -1.63 -1.24
CA LEU A 58 -9.90 -1.02 0.08
C LEU A 58 -10.46 0.40 0.04
N LYS A 59 -11.77 0.53 0.14
CA LYS A 59 -12.51 1.76 -0.13
C LYS A 59 -12.22 2.89 0.84
N LYS A 60 -11.76 2.58 2.04
CA LYS A 60 -11.46 3.58 3.09
C LYS A 60 -9.99 3.91 3.19
N LEU A 61 -9.16 3.35 2.31
CA LEU A 61 -7.72 3.57 2.35
C LEU A 61 -7.40 5.04 2.09
N ARG A 62 -6.77 5.70 3.07
CA ARG A 62 -6.37 7.10 3.01
C ARG A 62 -4.87 7.27 2.90
N ILE A 63 -4.10 6.35 3.47
CA ILE A 63 -2.64 6.43 3.54
C ILE A 63 -2.05 5.07 3.20
N ILE A 64 -1.07 5.07 2.30
CA ILE A 64 -0.30 3.88 1.99
C ILE A 64 1.19 4.18 2.05
N PHE A 65 1.94 3.33 2.75
CA PHE A 65 3.39 3.37 2.78
C PHE A 65 3.94 2.05 2.25
N CYS A 66 4.78 2.14 1.24
CA CYS A 66 5.51 1.02 0.66
C CYS A 66 6.99 1.37 0.53
N SER A 67 7.53 2.06 1.53
CA SER A 67 8.94 2.44 1.54
C SER A 67 9.83 1.20 1.62
N ASP A 68 11.04 1.32 1.09
CA ASP A 68 12.01 0.24 1.17
C ASP A 68 11.46 -1.09 0.64
N ASN A 69 11.01 -1.04 -0.59
CA ASN A 69 10.56 -2.18 -1.38
C ASN A 69 11.32 -2.17 -2.72
N ARG A 70 10.78 -2.81 -3.74
CA ARG A 70 11.44 -2.98 -5.04
C ARG A 70 10.64 -2.45 -6.22
N PHE A 71 9.81 -1.44 -5.98
CA PHE A 71 9.03 -0.83 -7.07
C PHE A 71 9.93 -0.06 -8.01
N THR A 72 9.72 -0.23 -9.31
CA THR A 72 10.40 0.54 -10.36
C THR A 72 9.50 1.58 -10.98
N GLU A 73 8.21 1.51 -10.68
CA GLU A 73 7.20 2.41 -11.20
C GLU A 73 6.13 2.59 -10.12
N LEU A 74 5.59 3.78 -9.98
CA LEU A 74 4.49 4.00 -9.05
C LEU A 74 3.24 3.29 -9.59
N PRO A 75 2.62 2.38 -8.82
CA PRO A 75 1.51 1.57 -9.34
C PRO A 75 0.32 2.40 -9.81
N ALA A 76 -0.17 2.09 -11.01
CA ALA A 76 -1.30 2.82 -11.61
C ALA A 76 -2.59 2.68 -10.80
N VAL A 77 -2.78 1.55 -10.10
CA VAL A 77 -3.98 1.32 -9.31
C VAL A 77 -4.18 2.34 -8.19
N LEU A 78 -3.11 2.99 -7.74
CA LEU A 78 -3.22 4.03 -6.71
C LEU A 78 -4.17 5.14 -7.14
N GLY A 79 -4.20 5.47 -8.43
CA GLY A 79 -5.11 6.49 -8.96
C GLY A 79 -6.58 6.12 -8.89
N ARG A 80 -6.89 4.86 -8.67
CA ARG A 80 -8.26 4.37 -8.54
C ARG A 80 -8.75 4.33 -7.09
N CYS A 81 -7.85 4.62 -6.14
CA CYS A 81 -8.20 4.63 -4.71
C CYS A 81 -8.78 5.99 -4.34
N ALA A 82 -10.10 6.07 -4.28
CA ALA A 82 -10.83 7.34 -4.22
C ALA A 82 -10.52 8.19 -2.98
N GLU A 83 -10.18 7.59 -1.84
CA GLU A 83 -9.94 8.30 -0.59
C GLU A 83 -8.45 8.49 -0.28
N LEU A 84 -7.57 8.02 -1.17
CA LEU A 84 -6.13 8.02 -0.91
C LEU A 84 -5.57 9.45 -1.00
N SER A 85 -4.98 9.93 0.11
CA SER A 85 -4.45 11.28 0.20
C SER A 85 -2.95 11.35 0.47
N MET A 86 -2.36 10.27 0.98
CA MET A 86 -0.92 10.20 1.24
C MET A 86 -0.33 8.92 0.67
N VAL A 87 0.70 9.04 -0.14
CA VAL A 87 1.39 7.93 -0.80
C VAL A 87 2.88 8.05 -0.53
N GLY A 88 3.47 7.07 0.14
CA GLY A 88 4.88 7.07 0.46
C GLY A 88 5.59 5.85 -0.12
N PHE A 89 6.49 6.07 -1.06
CA PHE A 89 7.30 5.03 -1.71
C PHE A 89 8.78 5.36 -1.64
N LYS A 90 9.23 5.90 -0.50
CA LYS A 90 10.64 6.22 -0.27
C LYS A 90 11.51 4.97 -0.41
N ALA A 91 12.73 5.13 -0.90
CA ALA A 91 13.75 4.07 -0.95
C ALA A 91 13.28 2.84 -1.75
N ASN A 92 12.79 3.08 -2.92
CA ASN A 92 12.53 2.07 -3.94
C ASN A 92 13.48 2.33 -5.11
N GLN A 93 13.11 1.88 -6.29
CA GLN A 93 13.87 2.10 -7.53
C GLN A 93 12.98 2.75 -8.57
N ILE A 94 12.06 3.60 -8.11
CA ILE A 94 11.07 4.22 -8.98
C ILE A 94 11.74 5.24 -9.88
N ARG A 95 11.54 5.08 -11.18
CA ARG A 95 12.02 5.99 -12.22
C ARG A 95 10.90 6.45 -13.14
N ARG A 96 9.66 6.03 -12.84
CA ARG A 96 8.51 6.40 -13.64
C ARG A 96 7.29 6.58 -12.74
N VAL A 97 6.58 7.69 -12.95
CA VAL A 97 5.33 8.00 -12.26
C VAL A 97 4.25 8.23 -13.30
N PRO A 98 3.49 7.17 -13.67
CA PRO A 98 2.40 7.35 -14.63
C PRO A 98 1.36 8.33 -14.08
N PRO A 99 0.79 9.21 -14.91
CA PRO A 99 -0.28 10.11 -14.44
C PRO A 99 -1.46 9.37 -13.83
N ALA A 100 -1.76 8.17 -14.32
CA ALA A 100 -2.85 7.34 -13.80
C ALA A 100 -2.62 6.91 -12.35
N SER A 101 -1.38 7.00 -11.84
CA SER A 101 -1.05 6.61 -10.47
C SER A 101 -1.42 7.65 -9.43
N LEU A 102 -1.82 8.85 -9.84
CA LEU A 102 -2.06 9.96 -8.93
C LEU A 102 -3.55 10.05 -8.57
N PRO A 103 -3.92 9.71 -7.32
CA PRO A 103 -5.31 9.78 -6.90
C PRO A 103 -5.83 11.21 -6.90
N GLU A 104 -7.13 11.37 -7.09
CA GLU A 104 -7.77 12.69 -7.15
C GLU A 104 -7.59 13.49 -5.85
N LYS A 105 -7.61 12.81 -4.71
CA LYS A 105 -7.47 13.46 -3.39
C LYS A 105 -6.04 13.51 -2.88
N LEU A 106 -5.06 13.17 -3.71
CA LEU A 106 -3.66 13.12 -3.30
C LEU A 106 -3.16 14.48 -2.81
N ARG A 107 -2.60 14.52 -1.60
CA ARG A 107 -2.00 15.70 -0.99
C ARG A 107 -0.51 15.56 -0.74
N TRP A 108 -0.06 14.35 -0.39
CA TRP A 108 1.35 14.10 -0.08
C TRP A 108 1.85 12.90 -0.87
N LEU A 109 2.91 13.13 -1.62
CA LEU A 109 3.59 12.09 -2.38
C LEU A 109 5.06 12.12 -1.99
N ILE A 110 5.55 11.03 -1.39
CA ILE A 110 6.93 10.92 -0.92
C ILE A 110 7.67 9.93 -1.81
N LEU A 111 8.66 10.43 -2.55
CA LEU A 111 9.45 9.62 -3.48
C LEU A 111 10.96 9.79 -3.25
N THR A 112 11.37 10.23 -2.06
CA THR A 112 12.79 10.38 -1.76
C THR A 112 13.53 9.05 -1.88
N ASP A 113 14.81 9.10 -2.21
CA ASP A 113 15.68 7.94 -2.41
C ASP A 113 15.17 6.98 -3.50
N ASN A 114 14.73 7.53 -4.61
CA ASN A 114 14.39 6.80 -5.83
C ASN A 114 15.27 7.32 -6.98
N GLU A 115 15.07 6.80 -8.16
CA GLU A 115 15.84 7.20 -9.35
C GLU A 115 15.24 8.39 -10.10
#